data_9cec89d34b5f3397818c1e0eef5bf153
#
_entry.id   9cec89d34b5f3397818c1e0eef5bf153
#
_cell.length_a   1.000
_cell.length_b   1.000
_cell.length_c   1.000
_cell.angle_alpha   90.00
_cell.angle_beta   90.00
_cell.angle_gamma   90.00
#
_symmetry.space_group_name_H-M   'P 1'
#
loop_
_entity.id
_entity.type
_entity.pdbx_description
1 polymer ?
#
loop_
_entity_poly.entity_id
_entity_poly.type
_entity_poly.pdbx_seq_one_letter_code
_entity_poly.pdbx_strand_id
1 'polypeptide(L)'
;METFDGLRAVHFHETDPGTKWRKDDRIAIDLDRPLDSERILTPNVIRLSTGGYRMYYTGRGPAHPNPNAVGYILSAHSDDATTWTKDKGLRIDLHAPHATTRTLCPDVVPLPNGGWRMYYEARSGDDPTVILSAISADGLQWELEDGLRI
;
A
#
# COMPACT_ATOMS: atom_id res chain seq x y z
N MET A 1 -2.45 -19.85 -21.32
CA MET A 1 -2.79 -19.07 -20.11
C MET A 1 -1.51 -18.88 -19.33
N GLU A 2 -1.00 -17.65 -19.29
CA GLU A 2 0.22 -17.37 -18.57
C GLU A 2 -0.03 -17.56 -17.08
N THR A 3 0.61 -18.57 -16.50
CA THR A 3 0.78 -18.63 -15.05
C THR A 3 1.44 -17.32 -14.63
N PHE A 4 0.91 -16.65 -13.61
CA PHE A 4 1.56 -15.51 -12.98
C PHE A 4 2.91 -15.98 -12.46
N ASP A 5 3.96 -15.82 -13.30
CA ASP A 5 5.32 -16.08 -12.91
C ASP A 5 5.66 -15.21 -11.69
N GLY A 6 5.96 -15.85 -10.58
CA GLY A 6 6.37 -15.18 -9.38
C GLY A 6 5.40 -15.26 -8.20
N LEU A 7 4.12 -15.30 -8.39
CA LEU A 7 3.27 -16.00 -7.45
C LEU A 7 3.54 -17.46 -7.77
N ARG A 8 4.45 -18.09 -7.11
CA ARG A 8 4.51 -19.54 -7.20
C ARG A 8 3.08 -19.98 -7.01
N ALA A 9 2.46 -20.28 -8.15
CA ALA A 9 1.06 -20.59 -8.22
C ALA A 9 0.80 -21.95 -7.60
N VAL A 10 1.33 -22.13 -6.41
CA VAL A 10 0.92 -23.19 -5.50
C VAL A 10 -0.59 -23.14 -5.34
N HIS A 11 -1.21 -22.05 -5.81
CA HIS A 11 -2.60 -21.74 -5.52
C HIS A 11 -3.46 -21.39 -6.74
N PHE A 12 -2.86 -21.10 -7.90
CA PHE A 12 -3.61 -20.80 -9.11
C PHE A 12 -3.45 -21.93 -10.13
N HIS A 13 -4.10 -23.00 -9.88
CA HIS A 13 -4.33 -24.04 -10.89
C HIS A 13 -5.44 -23.57 -11.82
N GLU A 14 -5.40 -23.96 -13.11
CA GLU A 14 -6.46 -23.65 -14.10
C GLU A 14 -7.86 -24.00 -13.61
N THR A 15 -7.99 -24.95 -12.73
CA THR A 15 -9.24 -25.43 -12.14
C THR A 15 -9.53 -24.87 -10.75
N ASP A 16 -8.62 -24.03 -10.19
CA ASP A 16 -8.82 -23.42 -8.87
C ASP A 16 -9.27 -21.96 -9.04
N PRO A 17 -10.51 -21.63 -8.71
CA PRO A 17 -11.02 -20.25 -8.77
C PRO A 17 -10.50 -19.35 -7.65
N GLY A 18 -9.41 -19.70 -6.99
CA GLY A 18 -8.86 -18.94 -5.86
C GLY A 18 -9.62 -19.18 -4.55
N THR A 19 -10.29 -20.33 -4.43
CA THR A 19 -11.07 -20.67 -3.22
C THR A 19 -10.28 -21.46 -2.18
N LYS A 20 -9.12 -22.01 -2.57
CA LYS A 20 -8.26 -22.80 -1.71
C LYS A 20 -7.02 -22.01 -1.33
N TRP A 21 -6.93 -21.63 -0.07
CA TRP A 21 -5.82 -20.85 0.46
C TRP A 21 -5.02 -21.64 1.49
N ARG A 22 -3.71 -21.53 1.43
CA ARG A 22 -2.80 -21.98 2.48
C ARG A 22 -2.12 -20.75 3.07
N LYS A 23 -2.24 -20.56 4.37
CA LYS A 23 -1.52 -19.53 5.10
C LYS A 23 -0.03 -19.86 5.10
N ASP A 24 0.81 -18.87 4.81
CA ASP A 24 2.24 -18.97 5.02
C ASP A 24 2.59 -18.94 6.50
N ASP A 25 3.68 -19.64 6.88
CA ASP A 25 4.15 -19.70 8.26
C ASP A 25 4.95 -18.47 8.68
N ARG A 26 5.22 -17.55 7.72
CA ARG A 26 6.01 -16.35 7.94
C ARG A 26 5.16 -15.10 7.99
N ILE A 27 5.66 -14.10 8.72
CA ILE A 27 5.16 -12.72 8.68
C ILE A 27 5.75 -12.06 7.44
N ALA A 28 4.91 -11.53 6.56
CA ALA A 28 5.35 -10.83 5.35
C ALA A 28 6.00 -9.47 5.67
N ILE A 29 5.35 -8.68 6.52
CA ILE A 29 5.84 -7.37 7.01
C ILE A 29 5.70 -7.33 8.52
N ASP A 30 6.82 -7.16 9.23
CA ASP A 30 6.85 -7.13 10.69
C ASP A 30 6.87 -5.69 11.24
N LEU A 31 6.57 -5.53 12.54
CA LEU A 31 6.56 -4.28 13.30
C LEU A 31 7.99 -3.88 13.75
N ASP A 32 8.94 -3.81 12.82
CA ASP A 32 10.37 -3.70 13.09
C ASP A 32 10.97 -2.31 12.87
N ARG A 33 10.16 -1.33 12.43
CA ARG A 33 10.64 0.03 12.19
C ARG A 33 9.84 1.09 12.95
N PRO A 34 10.48 2.20 13.36
CA PRO A 34 9.83 3.23 14.16
C PRO A 34 8.61 3.90 13.52
N LEU A 35 8.49 3.86 12.18
CA LEU A 35 7.32 4.38 11.47
C LEU A 35 6.12 3.43 11.46
N ASP A 36 6.30 2.15 11.76
CA ASP A 36 5.23 1.15 11.68
C ASP A 36 5.23 0.14 12.84
N SER A 37 5.98 0.43 13.91
CA SER A 37 6.13 -0.47 15.06
C SER A 37 4.87 -0.64 15.92
N GLU A 38 3.85 0.19 15.76
CA GLU A 38 2.60 0.09 16.52
C GLU A 38 1.50 -0.62 15.72
N ARG A 39 1.50 -0.45 14.38
CA ARG A 39 0.43 -0.99 13.54
C ARG A 39 0.83 -1.09 12.07
N ILE A 40 0.44 -2.21 11.45
CA ILE A 40 0.47 -2.45 10.01
C ILE A 40 -0.89 -3.01 9.58
N LEU A 41 -1.51 -2.39 8.57
CA LEU A 41 -2.86 -2.72 8.11
C LEU A 41 -2.98 -2.63 6.59
N THR A 42 -4.02 -3.24 6.04
CA THR A 42 -4.57 -2.99 4.72
C THR A 42 -3.52 -3.01 3.59
N PRO A 43 -2.86 -4.16 3.36
CA PRO A 43 -1.90 -4.27 2.29
C PRO A 43 -2.59 -4.31 0.92
N ASN A 44 -2.00 -3.61 -0.06
CA ASN A 44 -2.30 -3.72 -1.47
C ASN A 44 -1.01 -4.04 -2.22
N VAL A 45 -0.99 -5.11 -3.00
CA VAL A 45 0.21 -5.57 -3.72
C VAL A 45 0.01 -5.43 -5.22
N ILE A 46 0.97 -4.78 -5.87
CA ILE A 46 1.02 -4.63 -7.32
C ILE A 46 2.25 -5.35 -7.89
N ARG A 47 2.15 -5.81 -9.13
CA ARG A 47 3.29 -6.29 -9.92
C ARG A 47 3.91 -5.09 -10.67
N LEU A 48 5.22 -4.98 -10.60
CA LEU A 48 5.96 -3.92 -11.31
C LEU A 48 6.26 -4.36 -12.75
N SER A 49 6.19 -3.43 -13.71
CA SER A 49 6.53 -3.69 -15.10
C SER A 49 8.01 -4.05 -15.29
N THR A 50 8.87 -3.60 -14.40
CA THR A 50 10.30 -3.91 -14.36
C THR A 50 10.64 -5.27 -13.74
N GLY A 51 9.62 -6.02 -13.29
CA GLY A 51 9.74 -7.25 -12.51
C GLY A 51 9.62 -7.01 -11.00
N GLY A 52 9.28 -8.07 -10.27
CA GLY A 52 9.03 -8.00 -8.82
C GLY A 52 7.71 -7.35 -8.45
N TYR A 53 7.57 -7.01 -7.17
CA TYR A 53 6.31 -6.57 -6.57
C TYR A 53 6.55 -5.39 -5.64
N ARG A 54 5.54 -4.56 -5.47
CA ARG A 54 5.48 -3.56 -4.41
C ARG A 54 4.19 -3.71 -3.62
N MET A 55 4.31 -3.69 -2.30
CA MET A 55 3.22 -3.65 -1.36
C MET A 55 3.10 -2.24 -0.83
N TYR A 56 1.91 -1.68 -0.87
CA TYR A 56 1.56 -0.47 -0.12
C TYR A 56 0.72 -0.89 1.08
N TYR A 57 0.94 -0.24 2.21
CA TYR A 57 0.25 -0.59 3.44
C TYR A 57 0.10 0.62 4.35
N THR A 58 -0.87 0.55 5.23
CA THR A 58 -1.01 1.53 6.30
C THR A 58 -0.05 1.19 7.43
N GLY A 59 0.74 2.16 7.87
CA GLY A 59 1.61 2.07 9.03
C GLY A 59 1.26 3.10 10.10
N ARG A 60 1.63 2.81 11.35
CA ARG A 60 1.67 3.74 12.47
C ARG A 60 2.81 3.40 13.40
N GLY A 61 3.50 4.43 13.88
CA GLY A 61 4.58 4.30 14.85
C GLY A 61 5.00 5.64 15.43
N PRO A 62 5.83 5.64 16.49
CA PRO A 62 6.19 6.84 17.25
C PRO A 62 7.13 7.79 16.51
N ALA A 63 7.73 7.38 15.39
CA ALA A 63 8.64 8.23 14.64
C ALA A 63 7.95 9.27 13.74
N HIS A 64 6.63 9.22 13.61
CA HIS A 64 5.91 10.26 12.87
C HIS A 64 5.91 11.58 13.66
N PRO A 65 6.25 12.73 13.03
CA PRO A 65 6.38 14.01 13.74
C PRO A 65 5.05 14.54 14.31
N ASN A 66 3.91 14.15 13.72
CA ASN A 66 2.60 14.49 14.27
C ASN A 66 2.14 13.39 15.24
N PRO A 67 2.08 13.65 16.56
CA PRO A 67 1.67 12.64 17.55
C PRO A 67 0.20 12.23 17.43
N ASN A 68 -0.62 13.02 16.72
CA ASN A 68 -2.02 12.73 16.48
C ASN A 68 -2.25 11.93 15.18
N ALA A 69 -1.18 11.56 14.48
CA ALA A 69 -1.29 10.70 13.28
C ALA A 69 -1.88 9.35 13.65
N VAL A 70 -2.98 8.99 13.02
CA VAL A 70 -3.64 7.69 13.22
C VAL A 70 -3.04 6.64 12.29
N GLY A 71 -2.52 7.06 11.14
CA GLY A 71 -1.83 6.23 10.19
C GLY A 71 -1.50 6.98 8.90
N TYR A 72 -0.57 6.42 8.15
CA TYR A 72 -0.05 6.94 6.89
C TYR A 72 0.38 5.79 5.99
N ILE A 73 0.64 6.07 4.72
CA ILE A 73 0.92 5.02 3.74
C ILE A 73 2.42 4.84 3.55
N LEU A 74 2.84 3.60 3.71
CA LEU A 74 4.20 3.10 3.53
C LEU A 74 4.24 2.11 2.36
N SER A 75 5.44 1.64 2.01
CA SER A 75 5.62 0.57 1.03
C SER A 75 6.79 -0.35 1.34
N ALA A 76 6.76 -1.51 0.71
CA ALA A 76 7.83 -2.49 0.66
C ALA A 76 7.92 -3.08 -0.74
N HIS A 77 9.10 -3.56 -1.14
CA HIS A 77 9.32 -4.25 -2.40
C HIS A 77 9.75 -5.69 -2.18
N SER A 78 9.55 -6.52 -3.19
CA SER A 78 9.88 -7.93 -3.19
C SER A 78 10.15 -8.43 -4.61
N ASP A 79 11.07 -9.35 -4.78
CA ASP A 79 11.32 -10.04 -6.06
C ASP A 79 10.43 -11.27 -6.22
N ASP A 80 9.95 -11.86 -5.11
CA ASP A 80 9.31 -13.18 -5.07
C ASP A 80 7.90 -13.17 -4.45
N ALA A 81 7.38 -12.00 -4.05
CA ALA A 81 6.14 -11.80 -3.32
C ALA A 81 6.06 -12.51 -1.94
N THR A 82 7.17 -13.04 -1.45
CA THR A 82 7.26 -13.75 -0.16
C THR A 82 8.22 -13.09 0.81
N THR A 83 9.34 -12.56 0.31
CA THR A 83 10.36 -11.86 1.10
C THR A 83 10.29 -10.38 0.79
N TRP A 84 9.97 -9.58 1.80
CA TRP A 84 9.71 -8.16 1.62
C TRP A 84 10.77 -7.29 2.28
N THR A 85 11.20 -6.26 1.57
CA THR A 85 12.09 -5.21 2.08
C THR A 85 11.35 -3.90 2.10
N LYS A 86 11.19 -3.29 3.29
CA LYS A 86 10.52 -2.01 3.47
C LYS A 86 11.28 -0.88 2.78
N ASP A 87 10.57 -0.08 2.01
CA ASP A 87 11.10 1.15 1.40
C ASP A 87 11.31 2.24 2.45
N LYS A 88 12.19 3.18 2.18
CA LYS A 88 12.43 4.33 3.06
C LYS A 88 11.37 5.41 2.85
N GLY A 89 10.96 6.06 3.95
CA GLY A 89 10.04 7.21 3.94
C GLY A 89 8.58 6.84 3.68
N LEU A 90 7.75 7.87 3.66
CA LEU A 90 6.30 7.78 3.47
C LEU A 90 5.95 7.79 1.97
N ARG A 91 4.85 7.13 1.61
CA ARG A 91 4.27 7.24 0.26
C ARG A 91 3.24 8.36 0.21
N ILE A 92 2.29 8.33 1.13
CA ILE A 92 1.35 9.42 1.37
C ILE A 92 1.42 9.76 2.86
N ASP A 93 1.77 11.00 3.14
CA ASP A 93 1.75 11.56 4.49
C ASP A 93 0.42 12.27 4.76
N LEU A 94 0.25 12.75 5.97
CA LEU A 94 -0.86 13.63 6.34
C LEU A 94 -0.78 14.96 5.58
N HIS A 95 -1.92 15.46 5.11
CA HIS A 95 -1.98 16.71 4.37
C HIS A 95 -3.35 17.40 4.52
N ALA A 96 -3.36 18.72 4.41
CA ALA A 96 -4.60 19.51 4.40
C ALA A 96 -5.26 19.47 3.00
N PRO A 97 -6.58 19.71 2.92
CA PRO A 97 -7.48 19.92 4.03
C PRO A 97 -8.10 18.63 4.61
N HIS A 98 -8.10 17.52 3.87
CA HIS A 98 -8.95 16.36 4.14
C HIS A 98 -8.23 15.19 4.83
N ALA A 99 -6.92 15.28 5.04
CA ALA A 99 -6.09 14.17 5.54
C ALA A 99 -5.18 14.59 6.70
N THR A 100 -5.65 15.44 7.61
CA THR A 100 -4.79 15.97 8.68
C THR A 100 -4.54 15.00 9.82
N THR A 101 -5.32 13.92 9.93
CA THR A 101 -5.15 12.92 10.99
C THR A 101 -4.83 11.52 10.47
N ARG A 102 -5.24 11.17 9.24
CA ARG A 102 -4.94 9.87 8.67
C ARG A 102 -5.01 9.83 7.14
N THR A 103 -4.18 8.96 6.57
CA THR A 103 -4.23 8.43 5.21
C THR A 103 -4.08 6.92 5.30
N LEU A 104 -5.10 6.16 4.93
CA LEU A 104 -5.20 4.72 5.16
C LEU A 104 -5.63 3.97 3.90
N CYS A 105 -5.60 2.63 3.97
CA CYS A 105 -6.25 1.74 3.02
C CYS A 105 -5.87 2.01 1.55
N PRO A 106 -4.57 1.96 1.19
CA PRO A 106 -4.16 2.20 -0.19
C PRO A 106 -4.71 1.12 -1.12
N ASP A 107 -5.20 1.54 -2.28
CA ASP A 107 -5.51 0.69 -3.42
C ASP A 107 -4.88 1.30 -4.68
N VAL A 108 -3.98 0.55 -5.35
CA VAL A 108 -3.15 1.05 -6.44
C VAL A 108 -3.48 0.34 -7.74
N VAL A 109 -3.75 1.12 -8.77
CA VAL A 109 -4.07 0.61 -10.11
C VAL A 109 -3.09 1.15 -11.14
N PRO A 110 -2.76 0.39 -12.19
CA PRO A 110 -1.95 0.88 -13.30
C PRO A 110 -2.74 1.89 -14.14
N LEU A 111 -2.03 2.89 -14.68
CA LEU A 111 -2.60 3.84 -15.63
C LEU A 111 -2.33 3.39 -17.08
N PRO A 112 -3.26 3.63 -18.01
CA PRO A 112 -3.11 3.23 -19.42
C PRO A 112 -1.85 3.79 -20.10
N ASN A 113 -1.42 4.97 -19.69
CA ASN A 113 -0.24 5.66 -20.24
C ASN A 113 1.05 5.42 -19.44
N GLY A 114 1.05 4.40 -18.57
CA GLY A 114 2.14 4.11 -17.65
C GLY A 114 2.00 4.84 -16.32
N GLY A 115 2.74 4.35 -15.31
CA GLY A 115 2.61 4.82 -13.94
C GLY A 115 1.39 4.24 -13.22
N TRP A 116 1.02 4.88 -12.13
CA TRP A 116 0.08 4.34 -11.14
C TRP A 116 -0.83 5.42 -10.60
N ARG A 117 -2.04 5.05 -10.21
CA ARG A 117 -2.93 5.86 -9.37
C ARG A 117 -3.23 5.09 -8.10
N MET A 118 -3.10 5.77 -6.96
CA MET A 118 -3.50 5.27 -5.66
C MET A 118 -4.79 5.96 -5.24
N TYR A 119 -5.76 5.18 -4.79
CA TYR A 119 -6.89 5.65 -4.02
C TYR A 119 -6.63 5.34 -2.55
N TYR A 120 -7.01 6.22 -1.66
CA TYR A 120 -6.82 6.03 -0.23
C TYR A 120 -7.87 6.74 0.60
N GLU A 121 -8.14 6.16 1.76
CA GLU A 121 -9.00 6.74 2.77
C GLU A 121 -8.29 7.92 3.46
N ALA A 122 -8.99 9.02 3.66
CA ALA A 122 -8.47 10.20 4.34
C ALA A 122 -9.48 10.77 5.33
N ARG A 123 -8.96 11.42 6.38
CA ARG A 123 -9.79 12.10 7.37
C ARG A 123 -9.04 13.21 8.08
N SER A 124 -9.74 14.30 8.37
CA SER A 124 -9.27 15.41 9.20
C SER A 124 -10.08 15.46 10.49
N GLY A 125 -9.42 15.26 11.64
CA GLY A 125 -10.07 15.29 12.95
C GLY A 125 -11.31 14.37 13.02
N ASP A 126 -12.46 14.98 13.32
CA ASP A 126 -13.75 14.28 13.41
C ASP A 126 -14.63 14.41 12.15
N ASP A 127 -14.09 15.00 11.08
CA ASP A 127 -14.79 15.10 9.80
C ASP A 127 -15.16 13.72 9.23
N PRO A 128 -16.12 13.64 8.32
CA PRO A 128 -16.41 12.41 7.60
C PRO A 128 -15.18 11.88 6.85
N THR A 129 -15.07 10.57 6.77
CA THR A 129 -14.05 9.91 5.95
C THR A 129 -14.34 10.13 4.47
N VAL A 130 -13.32 10.45 3.70
CA VAL A 130 -13.39 10.67 2.26
C VAL A 130 -12.37 9.82 1.52
N ILE A 131 -12.54 9.65 0.21
CA ILE A 131 -11.57 9.02 -0.66
C ILE A 131 -10.84 10.09 -1.48
N LEU A 132 -9.53 10.06 -1.38
CA LEU A 132 -8.61 10.87 -2.15
C LEU A 132 -7.81 10.01 -3.13
N SER A 133 -7.05 10.66 -4.01
CA SER A 133 -6.14 9.94 -4.89
C SER A 133 -4.83 10.70 -5.13
N ALA A 134 -3.84 9.93 -5.57
CA ALA A 134 -2.53 10.43 -5.99
C ALA A 134 -2.05 9.65 -7.21
N ILE A 135 -1.18 10.25 -8.02
CA ILE A 135 -0.55 9.60 -9.17
C ILE A 135 0.96 9.48 -8.96
N SER A 136 1.56 8.49 -9.60
CA SER A 136 3.00 8.25 -9.54
C SER A 136 3.52 7.62 -10.83
N ALA A 137 4.70 8.06 -11.27
CA ALA A 137 5.39 7.45 -12.39
C ALA A 137 6.26 6.24 -11.97
N ASP A 138 6.77 6.23 -10.74
CA ASP A 138 7.73 5.24 -10.22
C ASP A 138 7.20 4.37 -9.06
N GLY A 139 6.00 4.70 -8.55
CA GLY A 139 5.40 4.05 -7.39
C GLY A 139 6.05 4.41 -6.05
N LEU A 140 6.99 5.35 -6.02
CA LEU A 140 7.69 5.81 -4.81
C LEU A 140 7.37 7.25 -4.48
N GLN A 141 7.37 8.11 -5.49
CA GLN A 141 7.00 9.51 -5.37
C GLN A 141 5.57 9.68 -5.86
N TRP A 142 4.73 10.30 -5.06
CA TRP A 142 3.30 10.46 -5.33
C TRP A 142 2.91 11.93 -5.37
N GLU A 143 2.21 12.31 -6.42
CA GLU A 143 1.61 13.62 -6.61
C GLU A 143 0.14 13.54 -6.25
N LEU A 144 -0.28 14.37 -5.28
CA LEU A 144 -1.68 14.41 -4.83
C LEU A 144 -2.57 15.02 -5.91
N GLU A 145 -3.72 14.40 -6.15
CA GLU A 145 -4.72 14.95 -7.06
C GLU A 145 -5.75 15.77 -6.29
N ASP A 146 -6.17 16.89 -6.87
CA ASP A 146 -7.18 17.76 -6.28
C ASP A 146 -8.57 17.12 -6.24
N GLY A 147 -9.33 17.49 -5.22
CA GLY A 147 -10.74 17.14 -5.04
C GLY A 147 -10.98 15.77 -4.44
N LEU A 148 -12.22 15.55 -4.04
CA LEU A 148 -12.70 14.28 -3.49
C LEU A 148 -13.06 13.32 -4.63
N ARG A 149 -12.87 12.02 -4.38
CA ARG A 149 -13.29 10.95 -5.30
C ARG A 149 -14.66 10.40 -4.91
N ILE A 150 -14.92 10.34 -3.62
CA ILE A 150 -16.21 9.99 -3.00
C ILE A 150 -16.33 10.78 -1.70
#